data_6ad952550b4e073c7008dce90718b467
#
_entry.id   6ad952550b4e073c7008dce90718b467
#
_cell.length_a   1.000
_cell.length_b   1.000
_cell.length_c   1.000
_cell.angle_alpha   90.00
_cell.angle_beta   90.00
_cell.angle_gamma   90.00
#
_symmetry.space_group_name_H-M   'P 1'
#
loop_
_entity.id
_entity.type
_entity.pdbx_description
1 polymer ?
#
loop_
_entity_poly.entity_id
_entity_poly.type
_entity_poly.pdbx_seq_one_letter_code
_entity_poly.pdbx_strand_id
1 'polypeptide(L)'
;MKRHLLLRWSAVLFAGITGTSLCETALAAPSYAGAADNYAGSQIAKHEGVLGAPNISYTTEDQYLGHDVSGHQGAVDWPAAAAAGAKFVYVKATEGTGFVSGQFAQQYNGSYQVGIVRGAYHFARPDVSDGASQANYFLAHGGGWSADGRTLPGALDMEYNPYGETCYGKDANGMVAWIRAFSDTYRARTGRLPTIYTSTSWWKRCTGNNPSFGGNPLWIARYNSFIGELPAGWGQHAIWQFSDSGTLPGDQNWLNGTQSALRNLAFG
;
A
#
# COMPACT_ATOMS: atom_id res chain seq x y z
N MET A 1 22.61 -83.48 3.69
CA MET A 1 21.18 -83.40 3.41
C MET A 1 20.84 -81.92 3.05
N LYS A 2 20.66 -81.65 1.74
CA LYS A 2 20.36 -80.35 1.17
C LYS A 2 18.86 -80.32 0.90
N ARG A 3 18.11 -79.39 1.50
CA ARG A 3 16.70 -79.16 1.15
C ARG A 3 16.61 -77.93 0.29
N HIS A 4 16.17 -78.14 -0.95
CA HIS A 4 15.80 -77.06 -1.87
C HIS A 4 14.45 -76.47 -1.53
N LEU A 5 14.40 -75.15 -1.38
CA LEU A 5 13.17 -74.38 -1.18
C LEU A 5 12.78 -73.76 -2.53
N LEU A 6 11.65 -74.21 -3.09
CA LEU A 6 11.08 -73.71 -4.32
C LEU A 6 10.30 -72.41 -4.02
N LEU A 7 10.72 -71.31 -4.63
CA LEU A 7 10.01 -70.06 -4.61
C LEU A 7 8.91 -70.08 -5.70
N ARG A 8 7.65 -69.96 -5.24
CA ARG A 8 6.53 -69.75 -6.16
C ARG A 8 6.35 -68.25 -6.41
N TRP A 9 6.40 -67.84 -7.66
CA TRP A 9 6.05 -66.49 -8.10
C TRP A 9 4.55 -66.40 -8.33
N SER A 10 3.85 -65.55 -7.61
CA SER A 10 2.44 -65.15 -7.87
C SER A 10 2.45 -63.91 -8.72
N ALA A 11 1.90 -63.97 -9.91
CA ALA A 11 1.67 -62.84 -10.77
C ALA A 11 0.48 -62.02 -10.24
N VAL A 12 0.71 -60.76 -9.91
CA VAL A 12 -0.33 -59.79 -9.56
C VAL A 12 -0.71 -59.06 -10.84
N LEU A 13 -1.96 -59.25 -11.30
CA LEU A 13 -2.54 -58.47 -12.36
C LEU A 13 -2.81 -57.05 -11.83
N PHE A 14 -2.20 -56.01 -12.42
CA PHE A 14 -2.59 -54.63 -12.24
C PHE A 14 -3.75 -54.32 -13.17
N ALA A 15 -4.93 -54.10 -12.60
CA ALA A 15 -6.04 -53.49 -13.29
C ALA A 15 -5.77 -51.99 -13.47
N GLY A 16 -5.62 -51.56 -14.72
CA GLY A 16 -5.44 -50.16 -15.06
C GLY A 16 -6.70 -49.35 -14.74
N ILE A 17 -6.57 -48.40 -13.79
CA ILE A 17 -7.57 -47.36 -13.57
C ILE A 17 -7.26 -46.23 -14.55
N THR A 18 -8.09 -46.11 -15.59
CA THR A 18 -8.08 -44.93 -16.46
C THR A 18 -8.64 -43.73 -15.68
N GLY A 19 -7.76 -42.97 -15.06
CA GLY A 19 -8.12 -41.67 -14.45
C GLY A 19 -8.44 -40.68 -15.57
N THR A 20 -9.71 -40.33 -15.70
CA THR A 20 -10.12 -39.13 -16.45
C THR A 20 -9.62 -37.92 -15.70
N SER A 21 -8.57 -37.29 -16.21
CA SER A 21 -8.12 -35.98 -15.74
C SER A 21 -9.21 -34.96 -16.00
N LEU A 22 -9.92 -34.55 -14.95
CA LEU A 22 -10.74 -33.37 -15.00
C LEU A 22 -9.81 -32.16 -15.08
N CYS A 23 -9.69 -31.62 -16.28
CA CYS A 23 -9.05 -30.33 -16.51
C CYS A 23 -9.95 -29.29 -15.83
N GLU A 24 -9.66 -28.94 -14.57
CA GLU A 24 -10.21 -27.74 -13.93
C GLU A 24 -9.73 -26.55 -14.76
N THR A 25 -10.61 -26.02 -15.58
CA THR A 25 -10.43 -24.70 -16.18
C THR A 25 -10.44 -23.70 -15.03
N ALA A 26 -9.24 -23.31 -14.56
CA ALA A 26 -9.10 -22.14 -13.71
C ALA A 26 -9.77 -21.00 -14.47
N LEU A 27 -10.90 -20.52 -13.95
CA LEU A 27 -11.51 -19.28 -14.39
C LEU A 27 -10.44 -18.19 -14.18
N ALA A 28 -9.87 -17.72 -15.28
CA ALA A 28 -8.98 -16.57 -15.27
C ALA A 28 -9.73 -15.43 -14.56
N ALA A 29 -9.18 -14.90 -13.48
CA ALA A 29 -9.68 -13.69 -12.86
C ALA A 29 -9.87 -12.63 -13.98
N PRO A 30 -10.96 -11.84 -13.96
CA PRO A 30 -11.18 -10.82 -14.97
C PRO A 30 -9.94 -9.92 -15.01
N SER A 31 -9.24 -9.94 -16.14
CA SER A 31 -8.16 -9.01 -16.39
C SER A 31 -8.79 -7.62 -16.44
N TYR A 32 -8.46 -6.77 -15.46
CA TYR A 32 -8.72 -5.34 -15.51
C TYR A 32 -7.86 -4.74 -16.65
N ALA A 33 -8.18 -5.09 -17.89
CA ALA A 33 -7.63 -4.45 -19.05
C ALA A 33 -8.21 -3.04 -19.12
N GLY A 34 -7.42 -2.04 -18.74
CA GLY A 34 -7.78 -0.63 -18.88
C GLY A 34 -7.97 0.16 -17.57
N ALA A 35 -7.74 -0.39 -16.39
CA ALA A 35 -7.61 0.43 -15.20
C ALA A 35 -6.34 1.28 -15.35
N ALA A 36 -6.50 2.62 -15.48
CA ALA A 36 -5.39 3.53 -15.30
C ALA A 36 -4.75 3.18 -13.94
N ASP A 37 -3.43 3.07 -13.89
CA ASP A 37 -2.71 2.82 -12.65
C ASP A 37 -2.87 4.05 -11.75
N ASN A 38 -3.94 4.08 -10.94
CA ASN A 38 -4.15 5.17 -10.01
C ASN A 38 -3.09 5.11 -8.92
N TYR A 39 -2.57 6.25 -8.53
CA TYR A 39 -1.53 6.37 -7.51
C TYR A 39 -1.96 7.32 -6.40
N ALA A 40 -1.32 7.24 -5.25
CA ALA A 40 -1.62 8.07 -4.10
C ALA A 40 -1.49 9.56 -4.46
N GLY A 41 -2.61 10.28 -4.43
CA GLY A 41 -2.70 11.68 -4.82
C GLY A 41 -3.26 11.95 -6.21
N SER A 42 -3.36 10.94 -7.07
CA SER A 42 -3.85 11.10 -8.45
C SER A 42 -5.23 11.76 -8.53
N GLN A 43 -6.09 11.43 -7.59
CA GLN A 43 -7.43 11.99 -7.53
C GLN A 43 -7.50 13.24 -6.65
N ILE A 44 -6.62 13.37 -5.65
CA ILE A 44 -6.57 14.56 -4.80
C ILE A 44 -6.13 15.78 -5.61
N ALA A 45 -5.06 15.69 -6.40
CA ALA A 45 -4.64 16.75 -7.31
C ALA A 45 -5.78 17.19 -8.26
N LYS A 46 -6.53 16.23 -8.78
CA LYS A 46 -7.65 16.47 -9.70
C LYS A 46 -8.84 17.17 -9.03
N HIS A 47 -9.16 16.82 -7.79
CA HIS A 47 -10.35 17.32 -7.09
C HIS A 47 -10.09 18.56 -6.23
N GLU A 48 -8.90 18.70 -5.68
CA GLU A 48 -8.54 19.77 -4.75
C GLU A 48 -7.54 20.78 -5.35
N GLY A 49 -6.95 20.45 -6.49
CA GLY A 49 -5.97 21.28 -7.19
C GLY A 49 -4.58 21.23 -6.54
N VAL A 50 -3.63 21.82 -7.27
CA VAL A 50 -2.26 22.01 -6.79
C VAL A 50 -2.04 23.51 -6.59
N LEU A 51 -1.95 23.96 -5.35
CA LEU A 51 -1.85 25.38 -4.97
C LEU A 51 -0.39 25.83 -4.74
N GLY A 52 0.57 25.01 -5.14
CA GLY A 52 2.01 25.25 -5.07
C GLY A 52 2.69 24.43 -3.97
N ALA A 53 3.97 24.14 -4.18
CA ALA A 53 4.80 23.50 -3.17
C ALA A 53 5.15 24.51 -2.06
N PRO A 54 5.42 24.04 -0.84
CA PRO A 54 5.88 24.90 0.24
C PRO A 54 7.18 25.63 -0.18
N ASN A 55 7.19 26.93 -0.01
CA ASN A 55 8.43 27.70 -0.17
C ASN A 55 9.25 27.56 1.12
N ILE A 56 9.83 26.38 1.33
CA ILE A 56 10.61 26.08 2.53
C ILE A 56 12.07 26.22 2.18
N SER A 57 12.72 27.18 2.82
CA SER A 57 14.16 27.25 2.88
C SER A 57 14.63 26.07 3.73
N TYR A 58 15.15 25.04 3.08
CA TYR A 58 15.60 23.82 3.74
C TYR A 58 16.83 24.11 4.60
N THR A 59 16.70 24.00 5.92
CA THR A 59 17.84 23.71 6.77
C THR A 59 17.95 22.19 6.83
N THR A 60 19.00 21.65 6.29
CA THR A 60 19.22 20.27 5.85
C THR A 60 19.22 19.20 6.94
N GLU A 61 19.08 19.53 8.21
CA GLU A 61 19.17 18.55 9.32
C GLU A 61 17.84 18.08 9.89
N ASP A 62 16.74 18.83 9.70
CA ASP A 62 15.48 18.57 10.39
C ASP A 62 14.33 18.06 9.50
N GLN A 63 14.53 17.95 8.20
CA GLN A 63 13.48 17.54 7.28
C GLN A 63 13.84 16.24 6.57
N TYR A 64 13.07 15.21 6.87
CA TYR A 64 13.21 13.91 6.24
C TYR A 64 12.35 13.85 4.99
N LEU A 65 13.00 14.09 3.84
CA LEU A 65 12.37 14.00 2.52
C LEU A 65 12.17 12.53 2.14
N GLY A 66 10.97 12.23 1.69
CA GLY A 66 10.61 10.97 1.09
C GLY A 66 9.78 11.19 -0.16
N HIS A 67 9.34 10.10 -0.73
CA HIS A 67 8.48 10.13 -1.92
C HIS A 67 7.57 8.92 -1.96
N ASP A 68 6.64 8.90 -2.91
CA ASP A 68 5.89 7.71 -3.22
C ASP A 68 5.87 7.45 -4.72
N VAL A 69 5.82 6.17 -5.08
CA VAL A 69 5.93 5.72 -6.48
C VAL A 69 4.91 4.62 -6.78
N SER A 70 4.56 4.54 -8.06
CA SER A 70 3.69 3.49 -8.61
C SER A 70 4.25 2.97 -9.93
N GLY A 71 3.44 2.26 -10.69
CA GLY A 71 3.77 1.83 -12.04
C GLY A 71 4.07 2.99 -13.00
N HIS A 72 3.57 4.20 -12.71
CA HIS A 72 3.81 5.40 -13.52
C HIS A 72 5.28 5.80 -13.61
N GLN A 73 6.05 5.61 -12.54
CA GLN A 73 7.48 5.92 -12.52
C GLN A 73 8.32 4.84 -13.22
N GLY A 74 7.72 3.69 -13.56
CA GLY A 74 8.45 2.56 -14.14
C GLY A 74 9.59 2.07 -13.23
N ALA A 75 10.72 1.71 -13.83
CA ALA A 75 11.92 1.39 -13.07
C ALA A 75 12.56 2.66 -12.50
N VAL A 76 12.79 2.69 -11.19
CA VAL A 76 13.38 3.84 -10.49
C VAL A 76 14.89 3.66 -10.36
N ASP A 77 15.65 4.72 -10.64
CA ASP A 77 17.08 4.81 -10.33
C ASP A 77 17.27 5.13 -8.84
N TRP A 78 17.37 4.08 -8.05
CA TRP A 78 17.47 4.19 -6.59
C TRP A 78 18.77 4.83 -6.10
N PRO A 79 19.93 4.56 -6.68
CA PRO A 79 21.16 5.33 -6.39
C PRO A 79 20.98 6.82 -6.58
N ALA A 80 20.35 7.26 -7.68
CA ALA A 80 20.07 8.67 -7.92
C ALA A 80 19.08 9.25 -6.91
N ALA A 81 18.01 8.53 -6.57
CA ALA A 81 17.04 8.96 -5.56
C ALA A 81 17.68 9.11 -4.17
N ALA A 82 18.54 8.17 -3.75
CA ALA A 82 19.29 8.25 -2.51
C ALA A 82 20.27 9.43 -2.50
N ALA A 83 20.98 9.68 -3.60
CA ALA A 83 21.89 10.83 -3.77
C ALA A 83 21.12 12.16 -3.75
N ALA A 84 19.88 12.19 -4.25
CA ALA A 84 18.98 13.34 -4.17
C ALA A 84 18.37 13.55 -2.78
N GLY A 85 18.67 12.69 -1.81
CA GLY A 85 18.32 12.87 -0.41
C GLY A 85 17.12 12.09 0.08
N ALA A 86 16.55 11.17 -0.71
CA ALA A 86 15.43 10.32 -0.29
C ALA A 86 15.78 9.51 0.97
N LYS A 87 14.95 9.62 2.00
CA LYS A 87 15.10 8.89 3.28
C LYS A 87 14.08 7.76 3.42
N PHE A 88 12.90 7.91 2.85
CA PHE A 88 11.86 6.90 2.85
C PHE A 88 11.05 6.94 1.56
N VAL A 89 10.35 5.84 1.29
CA VAL A 89 9.47 5.72 0.13
C VAL A 89 8.27 4.85 0.46
N TYR A 90 7.09 5.21 -0.07
CA TYR A 90 5.97 4.31 -0.21
C TYR A 90 5.83 3.84 -1.66
N VAL A 91 5.65 2.53 -1.85
CA VAL A 91 5.58 1.89 -3.16
C VAL A 91 4.20 1.26 -3.35
N LYS A 92 3.52 1.55 -4.46
CA LYS A 92 2.24 0.90 -4.78
C LYS A 92 2.43 -0.59 -4.95
N ALA A 93 1.71 -1.37 -4.14
CA ALA A 93 1.68 -2.83 -4.27
C ALA A 93 0.42 -3.30 -4.99
N THR A 94 -0.75 -2.83 -4.55
CA THR A 94 -2.04 -3.35 -5.01
C THR A 94 -3.11 -2.27 -5.13
N GLU A 95 -4.19 -2.60 -5.87
CA GLU A 95 -5.42 -1.81 -5.93
C GLU A 95 -6.63 -2.75 -5.92
N GLY A 96 -7.60 -2.52 -5.03
CA GLY A 96 -8.71 -3.45 -4.85
C GLY A 96 -8.24 -4.88 -4.60
N THR A 97 -8.92 -5.85 -5.18
CA THR A 97 -8.53 -7.28 -5.12
C THR A 97 -8.16 -7.85 -6.50
N GLY A 98 -7.92 -7.00 -7.50
CA GLY A 98 -7.69 -7.42 -8.88
C GLY A 98 -6.40 -6.89 -9.52
N PHE A 99 -5.68 -5.96 -8.86
CA PHE A 99 -4.47 -5.35 -9.43
C PHE A 99 -3.28 -5.54 -8.49
N VAL A 100 -2.14 -5.94 -9.07
CA VAL A 100 -0.81 -5.98 -8.45
C VAL A 100 0.13 -5.17 -9.34
N SER A 101 0.89 -4.25 -8.75
CA SER A 101 1.85 -3.42 -9.51
C SER A 101 2.99 -4.27 -10.06
N GLY A 102 3.16 -4.25 -11.38
CA GLY A 102 4.27 -4.93 -12.05
C GLY A 102 5.65 -4.34 -11.71
N GLN A 103 5.70 -3.12 -11.20
CA GLN A 103 6.95 -2.44 -10.79
C GLN A 103 7.28 -2.64 -9.30
N PHE A 104 6.36 -3.24 -8.50
CA PHE A 104 6.51 -3.35 -7.06
C PHE A 104 7.85 -3.96 -6.64
N ALA A 105 8.22 -5.09 -7.22
CA ALA A 105 9.44 -5.80 -6.83
C ALA A 105 10.71 -4.97 -7.09
N GLN A 106 10.82 -4.31 -8.25
CA GLN A 106 11.95 -3.44 -8.58
C GLN A 106 11.99 -2.23 -7.63
N GLN A 107 10.85 -1.59 -7.45
CA GLN A 107 10.77 -0.38 -6.63
C GLN A 107 11.00 -0.68 -5.14
N TYR A 108 10.34 -1.69 -4.59
CA TYR A 108 10.40 -2.03 -3.18
C TYR A 108 11.77 -2.62 -2.75
N ASN A 109 12.33 -3.52 -3.56
CA ASN A 109 13.60 -4.13 -3.23
C ASN A 109 14.77 -3.21 -3.58
N GLY A 110 14.68 -2.45 -4.69
CA GLY A 110 15.71 -1.49 -5.08
C GLY A 110 15.91 -0.37 -4.06
N SER A 111 14.84 0.18 -3.50
CA SER A 111 14.92 1.18 -2.43
C SER A 111 15.63 0.64 -1.17
N TYR A 112 15.35 -0.60 -0.81
CA TYR A 112 16.01 -1.27 0.31
C TYR A 112 17.52 -1.41 0.11
N GLN A 113 17.96 -1.75 -1.09
CA GLN A 113 19.38 -1.98 -1.41
C GLN A 113 20.24 -0.73 -1.22
N VAL A 114 19.67 0.45 -1.43
CA VAL A 114 20.37 1.73 -1.25
C VAL A 114 20.16 2.36 0.15
N GLY A 115 19.50 1.64 1.07
CA GLY A 115 19.35 2.09 2.45
C GLY A 115 18.13 2.98 2.73
N ILE A 116 17.23 3.18 1.75
CA ILE A 116 15.98 3.93 1.93
C ILE A 116 15.01 3.07 2.76
N VAL A 117 14.37 3.68 3.76
CA VAL A 117 13.27 3.04 4.54
C VAL A 117 12.05 2.96 3.64
N ARG A 118 11.43 1.80 3.51
CA ARG A 118 10.34 1.59 2.57
C ARG A 118 9.07 1.08 3.20
N GLY A 119 7.94 1.43 2.62
CA GLY A 119 6.62 0.86 2.87
C GLY A 119 5.90 0.51 1.57
N ALA A 120 4.89 -0.33 1.67
CA ALA A 120 3.97 -0.60 0.56
C ALA A 120 2.67 0.17 0.76
N TYR A 121 1.98 0.56 -0.32
CA TYR A 121 0.63 1.07 -0.20
C TYR A 121 -0.38 0.33 -1.08
N HIS A 122 -1.61 0.38 -0.64
CA HIS A 122 -2.79 -0.21 -1.27
C HIS A 122 -3.77 0.89 -1.66
N PHE A 123 -4.05 1.03 -2.95
CA PHE A 123 -5.11 1.92 -3.43
C PHE A 123 -6.47 1.27 -3.17
N ALA A 124 -7.27 1.87 -2.33
CA ALA A 124 -8.55 1.31 -1.89
C ALA A 124 -9.62 1.37 -2.98
N ARG A 125 -10.40 0.30 -3.09
CA ARG A 125 -11.58 0.19 -3.94
C ARG A 125 -12.78 -0.30 -3.12
N PRO A 126 -13.35 0.57 -2.26
CA PRO A 126 -14.50 0.20 -1.43
C PRO A 126 -15.74 -0.26 -2.20
N ASP A 127 -15.83 0.09 -3.48
CA ASP A 127 -16.91 -0.29 -4.39
C ASP A 127 -16.82 -1.74 -4.90
N VAL A 128 -15.64 -2.39 -4.86
CA VAL A 128 -15.46 -3.71 -5.47
C VAL A 128 -15.39 -4.86 -4.47
N SER A 129 -14.96 -4.61 -3.23
CA SER A 129 -14.93 -5.63 -2.16
C SER A 129 -14.84 -4.99 -0.78
N ASP A 130 -15.04 -5.80 0.27
CA ASP A 130 -14.92 -5.32 1.66
C ASP A 130 -13.47 -5.04 2.07
N GLY A 131 -13.31 -4.29 3.17
CA GLY A 131 -12.01 -3.87 3.65
C GLY A 131 -11.12 -5.01 4.12
N ALA A 132 -11.69 -6.04 4.74
CA ALA A 132 -10.93 -7.21 5.21
C ALA A 132 -10.36 -8.02 4.04
N SER A 133 -11.13 -8.22 2.98
CA SER A 133 -10.69 -8.87 1.75
C SER A 133 -9.54 -8.10 1.09
N GLN A 134 -9.63 -6.76 1.03
CA GLN A 134 -8.56 -5.94 0.46
C GLN A 134 -7.30 -5.92 1.34
N ALA A 135 -7.44 -5.90 2.66
CA ALA A 135 -6.30 -6.02 3.56
C ALA A 135 -5.57 -7.36 3.39
N ASN A 136 -6.29 -8.47 3.30
CA ASN A 136 -5.71 -9.79 3.05
C ASN A 136 -5.03 -9.87 1.68
N TYR A 137 -5.64 -9.29 0.65
CA TYR A 137 -5.06 -9.22 -0.70
C TYR A 137 -3.75 -8.40 -0.69
N PHE A 138 -3.76 -7.23 -0.06
CA PHE A 138 -2.57 -6.39 0.11
C PHE A 138 -1.43 -7.13 0.81
N LEU A 139 -1.74 -7.79 1.94
CA LEU A 139 -0.76 -8.58 2.69
C LEU A 139 -0.17 -9.73 1.87
N ALA A 140 -0.97 -10.39 1.05
CA ALA A 140 -0.50 -11.47 0.17
C ALA A 140 0.42 -10.97 -0.96
N HIS A 141 0.40 -9.67 -1.28
CA HIS A 141 1.12 -9.08 -2.39
C HIS A 141 2.11 -7.98 -1.97
N GLY A 142 2.71 -8.11 -0.79
CA GLY A 142 3.84 -7.28 -0.36
C GLY A 142 3.49 -6.18 0.65
N GLY A 143 2.23 -6.10 1.10
CA GLY A 143 1.78 -5.13 2.10
C GLY A 143 2.21 -5.42 3.55
N GLY A 144 2.97 -6.50 3.79
CA GLY A 144 3.38 -6.90 5.13
C GLY A 144 4.32 -5.89 5.81
N TRP A 145 4.39 -5.99 7.14
CA TRP A 145 5.31 -5.21 7.96
C TRP A 145 6.24 -6.14 8.76
N SER A 146 7.46 -5.67 9.00
CA SER A 146 8.42 -6.31 9.90
C SER A 146 9.12 -5.25 10.77
N ALA A 147 9.38 -5.60 12.04
CA ALA A 147 10.07 -4.74 13.00
C ALA A 147 11.59 -4.70 12.76
N ASP A 148 12.01 -4.44 11.52
CA ASP A 148 13.41 -4.39 11.10
C ASP A 148 14.00 -2.96 11.09
N GLY A 149 13.18 -1.96 11.46
CA GLY A 149 13.53 -0.54 11.44
C GLY A 149 13.73 0.04 10.05
N ARG A 150 13.39 -0.73 9.00
CA ARG A 150 13.52 -0.37 7.59
C ARG A 150 12.24 -0.59 6.79
N THR A 151 11.21 -1.16 7.43
CA THR A 151 9.90 -1.40 6.84
C THR A 151 8.85 -0.55 7.55
N LEU A 152 8.24 0.39 6.82
CA LEU A 152 7.11 1.18 7.31
C LEU A 152 5.84 0.31 7.40
N PRO A 153 4.88 0.63 8.27
CA PRO A 153 3.56 0.02 8.22
C PRO A 153 2.98 0.17 6.82
N GLY A 154 2.29 -0.83 6.31
CA GLY A 154 1.59 -0.72 5.04
C GLY A 154 0.59 0.44 5.09
N ALA A 155 0.43 1.16 3.99
CA ALA A 155 -0.48 2.29 3.92
C ALA A 155 -1.77 1.92 3.17
N LEU A 156 -2.90 2.34 3.74
CA LEU A 156 -4.20 2.32 3.13
C LEU A 156 -4.47 3.69 2.48
N ASP A 157 -4.51 3.72 1.17
CA ASP A 157 -4.76 4.92 0.39
C ASP A 157 -6.28 5.11 0.17
N MET A 158 -6.83 6.13 0.84
CA MET A 158 -8.24 6.49 0.83
C MET A 158 -8.44 7.87 0.22
N GLU A 159 -8.79 7.91 -1.06
CA GLU A 159 -9.00 9.14 -1.81
C GLU A 159 -10.23 9.06 -2.74
N TYR A 160 -10.48 10.09 -3.54
CA TYR A 160 -11.61 10.18 -4.45
C TYR A 160 -11.65 9.00 -5.42
N ASN A 161 -12.84 8.46 -5.65
CA ASN A 161 -13.03 7.34 -6.56
C ASN A 161 -12.75 7.75 -8.04
N PRO A 162 -11.76 7.18 -8.69
CA PRO A 162 -11.47 7.47 -10.09
C PRO A 162 -12.46 6.86 -11.09
N TYR A 163 -13.32 5.94 -10.62
CA TYR A 163 -14.17 5.11 -11.48
C TYR A 163 -15.68 5.42 -11.34
N GLY A 164 -16.06 6.31 -10.44
CA GLY A 164 -17.47 6.58 -10.19
C GLY A 164 -17.72 7.62 -9.10
N GLU A 165 -18.74 7.37 -8.28
CA GLU A 165 -19.11 8.30 -7.22
C GLU A 165 -17.96 8.50 -6.22
N THR A 166 -17.77 9.74 -5.81
CA THR A 166 -16.68 10.21 -4.97
C THR A 166 -16.37 9.30 -3.78
N CYS A 167 -17.41 8.84 -3.08
CA CYS A 167 -17.29 8.00 -1.88
C CYS A 167 -17.60 6.51 -2.17
N TYR A 168 -17.39 6.05 -3.41
CA TYR A 168 -17.55 4.64 -3.79
C TYR A 168 -18.95 4.07 -3.54
N GLY A 169 -20.00 4.92 -3.65
CA GLY A 169 -21.39 4.53 -3.36
C GLY A 169 -21.67 4.23 -1.89
N LYS A 170 -20.80 4.61 -0.96
CA LYS A 170 -20.99 4.41 0.48
C LYS A 170 -21.41 5.69 1.19
N ASP A 171 -22.30 5.56 2.15
CA ASP A 171 -22.52 6.60 3.14
C ASP A 171 -21.34 6.67 4.14
N ALA A 172 -21.34 7.68 5.00
CA ALA A 172 -20.25 7.90 5.94
C ALA A 172 -20.05 6.72 6.90
N ASN A 173 -21.12 6.12 7.39
CA ASN A 173 -21.04 4.99 8.30
C ASN A 173 -20.50 3.73 7.60
N GLY A 174 -20.97 3.46 6.38
CA GLY A 174 -20.48 2.35 5.56
C GLY A 174 -19.01 2.50 5.19
N MET A 175 -18.55 3.74 4.89
CA MET A 175 -17.14 4.02 4.63
C MET A 175 -16.28 3.81 5.89
N VAL A 176 -16.72 4.32 7.03
CA VAL A 176 -16.04 4.12 8.33
C VAL A 176 -15.94 2.63 8.67
N ALA A 177 -17.02 1.87 8.49
CA ALA A 177 -17.01 0.43 8.72
C ALA A 177 -16.03 -0.30 7.79
N TRP A 178 -15.95 0.12 6.52
CA TRP A 178 -15.02 -0.44 5.54
C TRP A 178 -13.56 -0.19 5.92
N ILE A 179 -13.21 1.07 6.25
CA ILE A 179 -11.85 1.45 6.68
C ILE A 179 -11.46 0.69 7.94
N ARG A 180 -12.39 0.55 8.90
CA ARG A 180 -12.17 -0.20 10.13
C ARG A 180 -11.88 -1.67 9.85
N ALA A 181 -12.67 -2.33 8.99
CA ALA A 181 -12.46 -3.72 8.61
C ALA A 181 -11.08 -3.94 7.98
N PHE A 182 -10.60 -3.02 7.13
CA PHE A 182 -9.24 -3.07 6.59
C PHE A 182 -8.20 -2.91 7.70
N SER A 183 -8.31 -1.85 8.52
CA SER A 183 -7.34 -1.53 9.56
C SER A 183 -7.22 -2.63 10.62
N ASP A 184 -8.34 -3.16 11.08
CA ASP A 184 -8.37 -4.22 12.10
C ASP A 184 -7.80 -5.54 11.54
N THR A 185 -8.13 -5.89 10.29
CA THR A 185 -7.57 -7.07 9.63
C THR A 185 -6.07 -6.95 9.44
N TYR A 186 -5.59 -5.79 8.96
CA TYR A 186 -4.16 -5.53 8.81
C TYR A 186 -3.45 -5.65 10.16
N ARG A 187 -3.99 -5.01 11.21
CA ARG A 187 -3.44 -5.08 12.57
C ARG A 187 -3.42 -6.50 13.13
N ALA A 188 -4.49 -7.26 12.94
CA ALA A 188 -4.58 -8.64 13.43
C ALA A 188 -3.50 -9.55 12.79
N ARG A 189 -3.10 -9.26 11.55
CA ARG A 189 -2.15 -10.06 10.79
C ARG A 189 -0.69 -9.62 10.98
N THR A 190 -0.45 -8.35 11.26
CA THR A 190 0.91 -7.77 11.34
C THR A 190 1.30 -7.33 12.74
N GLY A 191 0.34 -7.17 13.65
CA GLY A 191 0.55 -6.53 14.96
C GLY A 191 0.58 -5.00 14.90
N ARG A 192 0.50 -4.38 13.69
CA ARG A 192 0.61 -2.93 13.47
C ARG A 192 -0.66 -2.36 12.86
N LEU A 193 -1.05 -1.15 13.29
CA LEU A 193 -2.04 -0.38 12.56
C LEU A 193 -1.43 0.09 11.22
N PRO A 194 -2.18 0.03 10.11
CA PRO A 194 -1.72 0.59 8.85
C PRO A 194 -1.66 2.11 8.94
N THR A 195 -0.77 2.73 8.18
CA THR A 195 -0.85 4.15 7.88
C THR A 195 -2.11 4.42 7.06
N ILE A 196 -2.82 5.51 7.34
CA ILE A 196 -3.94 5.97 6.51
C ILE A 196 -3.47 7.17 5.71
N TYR A 197 -3.50 7.04 4.37
CA TYR A 197 -3.34 8.14 3.45
C TYR A 197 -4.71 8.70 3.06
N THR A 198 -4.86 10.01 3.12
CA THR A 198 -6.09 10.71 2.72
C THR A 198 -5.87 12.22 2.62
N SER A 199 -6.90 12.96 2.14
CA SER A 199 -7.00 14.41 2.31
C SER A 199 -8.05 14.77 3.37
N THR A 200 -7.93 15.95 3.96
CA THR A 200 -8.92 16.44 4.94
C THR A 200 -10.30 16.62 4.28
N SER A 201 -10.35 17.08 3.03
CA SER A 201 -11.61 17.31 2.32
C SER A 201 -12.33 15.99 2.03
N TRP A 202 -11.59 14.98 1.52
CA TRP A 202 -12.17 13.67 1.29
C TRP A 202 -12.65 13.01 2.59
N TRP A 203 -11.83 13.09 3.66
CA TRP A 203 -12.18 12.49 4.95
C TRP A 203 -13.45 13.09 5.54
N LYS A 204 -13.56 14.42 5.52
CA LYS A 204 -14.79 15.11 5.95
C LYS A 204 -16.00 14.67 5.14
N ARG A 205 -15.85 14.60 3.82
CA ARG A 205 -16.94 14.27 2.90
C ARG A 205 -17.41 12.83 3.01
N CYS A 206 -16.47 11.87 3.02
CA CYS A 206 -16.77 10.46 2.86
C CYS A 206 -16.88 9.68 4.17
N THR A 207 -16.39 10.22 5.28
CA THR A 207 -16.48 9.59 6.61
C THR A 207 -17.29 10.41 7.64
N GLY A 208 -17.81 11.58 7.23
CA GLY A 208 -18.40 12.54 8.19
C GLY A 208 -17.38 13.08 9.17
N ASN A 209 -16.11 13.17 8.79
CA ASN A 209 -14.99 13.57 9.66
C ASN A 209 -14.86 12.70 10.91
N ASN A 210 -14.96 11.37 10.76
CA ASN A 210 -14.95 10.43 11.89
C ASN A 210 -13.60 10.43 12.63
N PRO A 211 -13.59 10.63 13.98
CA PRO A 211 -12.34 10.77 14.74
C PRO A 211 -11.71 9.47 15.20
N SER A 212 -12.30 8.30 14.91
CA SER A 212 -11.95 7.05 15.59
C SER A 212 -10.68 6.37 15.05
N PHE A 213 -9.96 6.99 14.12
CA PHE A 213 -8.74 6.47 13.52
C PHE A 213 -7.45 7.18 13.96
N GLY A 214 -7.53 8.03 14.99
CA GLY A 214 -6.36 8.77 15.51
C GLY A 214 -5.21 7.90 16.01
N GLY A 215 -5.42 6.59 16.21
CA GLY A 215 -4.36 5.63 16.51
C GLY A 215 -3.56 5.15 15.29
N ASN A 216 -4.08 5.34 14.08
CA ASN A 216 -3.37 5.06 12.84
C ASN A 216 -2.40 6.22 12.52
N PRO A 217 -1.16 5.94 12.05
CA PRO A 217 -0.34 7.01 11.50
C PRO A 217 -1.06 7.70 10.34
N LEU A 218 -1.05 9.04 10.30
CA LEU A 218 -1.66 9.81 9.24
C LEU A 218 -0.63 10.20 8.18
N TRP A 219 -0.88 9.83 6.94
CA TRP A 219 -0.20 10.36 5.77
C TRP A 219 -1.19 11.28 5.03
N ILE A 220 -1.04 12.58 5.27
CA ILE A 220 -1.97 13.59 4.75
C ILE A 220 -1.50 14.14 3.42
N ALA A 221 -2.40 14.20 2.45
CA ALA A 221 -2.15 14.86 1.18
C ALA A 221 -2.70 16.27 1.19
N ARG A 222 -1.87 17.23 0.82
CA ARG A 222 -2.24 18.60 0.56
C ARG A 222 -1.16 19.30 -0.26
N TYR A 223 -1.47 19.61 -1.48
CA TYR A 223 -0.56 20.31 -2.42
C TYR A 223 -0.64 21.81 -2.23
N ASN A 224 -0.04 22.30 -1.14
CA ASN A 224 -0.09 23.70 -0.72
C ASN A 224 1.19 24.09 0.01
N SER A 225 1.38 25.37 0.29
CA SER A 225 2.49 25.90 1.07
C SER A 225 2.40 25.58 2.58
N PHE A 226 1.28 25.06 3.06
CA PHE A 226 1.07 24.67 4.46
C PHE A 226 0.08 23.49 4.55
N ILE A 227 0.22 22.70 5.61
CA ILE A 227 -0.53 21.46 5.80
C ILE A 227 -2.03 21.70 6.08
N GLY A 228 -2.38 22.82 6.73
CA GLY A 228 -3.75 23.19 7.09
C GLY A 228 -4.34 22.32 8.19
N GLU A 229 -5.68 22.28 8.22
CA GLU A 229 -6.45 21.52 9.20
C GLU A 229 -6.31 20.01 8.92
N LEU A 230 -6.06 19.22 9.97
CA LEU A 230 -6.06 17.77 9.90
C LEU A 230 -7.48 17.20 10.09
N PRO A 231 -7.76 15.99 9.59
CA PRO A 231 -8.99 15.29 9.88
C PRO A 231 -9.18 15.06 11.39
N ALA A 232 -10.44 15.00 11.85
CA ALA A 232 -10.72 14.76 13.26
C ALA A 232 -10.12 13.46 13.77
N GLY A 233 -9.66 13.47 15.03
CA GLY A 233 -9.01 12.35 15.69
C GLY A 233 -7.48 12.37 15.58
N TRP A 234 -6.90 13.07 14.62
CA TRP A 234 -5.45 13.24 14.52
C TRP A 234 -5.00 14.60 15.03
N GLY A 235 -4.21 14.62 16.11
CA GLY A 235 -3.56 15.83 16.62
C GLY A 235 -2.29 16.19 15.85
N GLN A 236 -1.75 15.24 15.07
CA GLN A 236 -0.55 15.42 14.23
C GLN A 236 -0.57 14.44 13.07
N HIS A 237 0.14 14.77 12.01
CA HIS A 237 0.41 13.85 10.91
C HIS A 237 1.74 13.11 11.17
N ALA A 238 1.91 11.97 10.51
CA ALA A 238 3.19 11.29 10.42
C ALA A 238 3.96 11.71 9.16
N ILE A 239 3.23 11.79 8.04
CA ILE A 239 3.78 12.15 6.72
C ILE A 239 2.84 13.16 6.06
N TRP A 240 3.42 14.12 5.32
CA TRP A 240 2.71 15.05 4.48
C TRP A 240 3.17 14.93 3.03
N GLN A 241 2.26 14.51 2.14
CA GLN A 241 2.46 14.59 0.71
C GLN A 241 2.13 16.02 0.27
N PHE A 242 3.17 16.78 -0.05
CA PHE A 242 3.06 18.23 -0.27
C PHE A 242 3.10 18.65 -1.73
N SER A 243 3.54 17.76 -2.63
CA SER A 243 3.63 18.04 -4.07
C SER A 243 3.52 16.76 -4.89
N ASP A 244 2.88 16.85 -6.03
CA ASP A 244 2.77 15.82 -7.07
C ASP A 244 3.99 15.75 -8.00
N SER A 245 5.00 16.55 -7.73
CA SER A 245 6.22 16.65 -8.55
C SER A 245 7.38 17.25 -7.76
N GLY A 246 8.62 16.95 -8.17
CA GLY A 246 9.80 17.50 -7.52
C GLY A 246 11.09 16.83 -7.93
N THR A 247 12.07 16.82 -7.02
CA THR A 247 13.42 16.28 -7.29
C THR A 247 13.51 14.76 -7.19
N LEU A 248 12.61 14.14 -6.44
CA LEU A 248 12.52 12.68 -6.32
C LEU A 248 11.52 12.11 -7.32
N PRO A 249 11.66 10.86 -7.74
CA PRO A 249 10.65 10.18 -8.56
C PRO A 249 9.30 10.10 -7.86
N GLY A 250 8.21 10.46 -8.55
CA GLY A 250 6.84 10.45 -8.00
C GLY A 250 6.54 11.64 -7.11
N ASP A 251 5.59 11.46 -6.19
CA ASP A 251 5.08 12.54 -5.34
C ASP A 251 5.97 12.76 -4.14
N GLN A 252 6.07 14.02 -3.70
CA GLN A 252 7.04 14.44 -2.69
C GLN A 252 6.42 14.46 -1.30
N ASN A 253 7.13 13.88 -0.34
CA ASN A 253 6.64 13.68 1.00
C ASN A 253 7.60 14.23 2.06
N TRP A 254 7.07 14.80 3.13
CA TRP A 254 7.83 15.10 4.35
C TRP A 254 7.38 14.25 5.53
N LEU A 255 8.33 13.69 6.23
CA LEU A 255 8.09 13.12 7.53
C LEU A 255 7.96 14.25 8.57
N ASN A 256 6.98 14.11 9.46
CA ASN A 256 6.87 14.98 10.62
C ASN A 256 7.89 14.57 11.69
N GLY A 257 9.06 15.16 11.63
CA GLY A 257 10.17 14.92 12.55
C GLY A 257 11.45 14.46 11.88
N THR A 258 12.34 13.91 12.69
CA THR A 258 13.72 13.56 12.32
C THR A 258 13.88 12.06 12.06
N GLN A 259 15.13 11.61 11.94
CA GLN A 259 15.47 10.17 11.83
C GLN A 259 14.85 9.31 12.94
N SER A 260 14.77 9.85 14.16
CA SER A 260 14.14 9.10 15.26
C SER A 260 12.64 8.89 15.03
N ALA A 261 11.93 9.86 14.47
CA ALA A 261 10.53 9.71 14.11
C ALA A 261 10.33 8.66 13.01
N LEU A 262 11.20 8.66 11.98
CA LEU A 262 11.18 7.64 10.93
C LEU A 262 11.43 6.23 11.50
N ARG A 263 12.43 6.11 12.37
CA ARG A 263 12.72 4.84 13.05
C ARG A 263 11.55 4.37 13.91
N ASN A 264 10.97 5.26 14.71
CA ASN A 264 9.80 4.93 15.54
C ASN A 264 8.62 4.48 14.67
N LEU A 265 8.38 5.16 13.54
CA LEU A 265 7.33 4.73 12.60
C LEU A 265 7.62 3.34 12.01
N ALA A 266 8.89 3.01 11.74
CA ALA A 266 9.29 1.73 11.19
C ALA A 266 9.34 0.59 12.24
N PHE A 267 9.73 0.88 13.49
CA PHE A 267 9.79 -0.14 14.55
C PHE A 267 8.46 -0.41 15.27
N GLY A 268 7.63 0.59 15.43
CA GLY A 268 6.35 0.49 16.13
C GLY A 268 6.31 1.21 17.45
#